data_9687bd4e4058c45b2ee9d4994c476673
#
_entry.id   9687bd4e4058c45b2ee9d4994c476673
#
_cell.length_a   1.000
_cell.length_b   1.000
_cell.length_c   1.000
_cell.angle_alpha   90.00
_cell.angle_beta   90.00
_cell.angle_gamma   90.00
#
_symmetry.space_group_name_H-M   'P 1'
#
loop_
_entity.id
_entity.type
_entity.pdbx_description
1 polymer ?
#
loop_
_entity_poly.entity_id
_entity_poly.type
_entity_poly.pdbx_seq_one_letter_code
_entity_poly.pdbx_strand_id
1 'polypeptide(L)'
;MKNEIIQSALRNLKIKELNPMQKASLEQAAGRKDVILLSPTGSGKTLAYLLPLLLTLKPNDDSVQVLILVPSRELALQIDSVFKAMGTPWKTCCCYGGHPIAEEKKSIVGNHPAIIIGTPGRITDHLSKGNFNPETIETLIIDEFDKSLEFGFHDEMAEIITQLPGLKKRILLSATDAEEIPEFTGLNRTVKLDFLSDASEEQGARLKLMKVLSPSKDKIDTLYNLLCTLGSSSSIVFCNHRDAVDRVHQLLADKKLSAERFHGGMEQPDRERALYKFRNGSCHVLISTDLAARGLDIPEVGHIVHYHLPVNEEAFTHRN
;
A
#
# COMPACT_ATOMS: atom_id res chain seq x y z
N MET A 1 -17.29 23.64 8.63
CA MET A 1 -17.32 22.25 9.12
C MET A 1 -16.49 21.29 8.26
N LYS A 2 -16.82 20.95 6.97
CA LYS A 2 -16.01 20.00 6.18
C LYS A 2 -14.58 20.48 5.88
N ASN A 3 -14.38 21.77 5.56
CA ASN A 3 -13.04 22.34 5.39
C ASN A 3 -12.22 22.35 6.68
N GLU A 4 -12.85 22.51 7.82
CA GLU A 4 -12.18 22.45 9.13
C GLU A 4 -11.67 21.05 9.45
N ILE A 5 -12.42 20.01 9.06
CA ILE A 5 -12.00 18.60 9.22
C ILE A 5 -10.73 18.33 8.40
N ILE A 6 -10.68 18.79 7.14
CA ILE A 6 -9.48 18.67 6.32
C ILE A 6 -8.29 19.40 6.94
N GLN A 7 -8.50 20.65 7.37
CA GLN A 7 -7.44 21.45 8.01
C GLN A 7 -6.94 20.81 9.32
N SER A 8 -7.84 20.20 10.09
CA SER A 8 -7.47 19.44 11.28
C SER A 8 -6.66 18.20 10.94
N ALA A 9 -7.08 17.42 9.93
CA ALA A 9 -6.37 16.24 9.47
C ALA A 9 -4.95 16.57 8.97
N LEU A 10 -4.80 17.65 8.20
CA LEU A 10 -3.49 18.11 7.72
C LEU A 10 -2.56 18.53 8.88
N ARG A 11 -3.09 19.23 9.89
CA ARG A 11 -2.32 19.58 11.09
C ARG A 11 -1.86 18.35 11.86
N ASN A 12 -2.74 17.37 12.03
CA ASN A 12 -2.42 16.11 12.75
C ASN A 12 -1.34 15.33 12.03
N LEU A 13 -1.37 15.31 10.68
CA LEU A 13 -0.36 14.70 9.83
C LEU A 13 0.90 15.56 9.64
N LYS A 14 0.94 16.78 10.22
CA LYS A 14 2.06 17.74 10.08
C LYS A 14 2.34 18.14 8.62
N ILE A 15 1.30 18.13 7.77
CA ILE A 15 1.40 18.51 6.36
C ILE A 15 1.09 19.99 6.24
N LYS A 16 2.06 20.74 5.72
CA LYS A 16 1.94 22.19 5.55
C LYS A 16 1.20 22.56 4.26
N GLU A 17 1.46 21.81 3.20
CA GLU A 17 0.91 22.07 1.87
C GLU A 17 0.63 20.77 1.11
N LEU A 18 -0.47 20.75 0.37
CA LEU A 18 -0.82 19.64 -0.52
C LEU A 18 -0.02 19.77 -1.82
N ASN A 19 0.43 18.64 -2.34
CA ASN A 19 1.05 18.57 -3.65
C ASN A 19 0.01 18.73 -4.78
N PRO A 20 0.44 18.96 -6.05
CA PRO A 20 -0.47 19.18 -7.18
C PRO A 20 -1.50 18.04 -7.36
N MET A 21 -1.08 16.77 -7.23
CA MET A 21 -1.94 15.61 -7.35
C MET A 21 -3.03 15.59 -6.27
N GLN A 22 -2.67 15.86 -5.01
CA GLN A 22 -3.62 15.92 -3.90
C GLN A 22 -4.63 17.07 -4.06
N LYS A 23 -4.19 18.23 -4.55
CA LYS A 23 -5.06 19.37 -4.87
C LYS A 23 -6.05 18.99 -5.98
N ALA A 24 -5.56 18.43 -7.09
CA ALA A 24 -6.41 17.98 -8.21
C ALA A 24 -7.43 16.91 -7.79
N SER A 25 -7.01 15.93 -6.96
CA SER A 25 -7.91 14.91 -6.42
C SER A 25 -8.99 15.50 -5.53
N LEU A 26 -8.65 16.49 -4.71
CA LEU A 26 -9.60 17.16 -3.82
C LEU A 26 -10.68 17.94 -4.61
N GLU A 27 -10.34 18.51 -5.75
CA GLU A 27 -11.29 19.18 -6.66
C GLU A 27 -12.32 18.18 -7.23
N GLN A 28 -11.96 16.91 -7.39
CA GLN A 28 -12.85 15.85 -7.86
C GLN A 28 -13.75 15.26 -6.76
N ALA A 29 -13.58 15.68 -5.49
CA ALA A 29 -14.31 15.10 -4.34
C ALA A 29 -15.82 15.19 -4.48
N ALA A 30 -16.34 16.36 -4.85
CA ALA A 30 -17.78 16.63 -4.97
C ALA A 30 -18.39 16.11 -6.29
N GLY A 31 -17.55 15.72 -7.25
CA GLY A 31 -17.99 15.24 -8.56
C GLY A 31 -18.55 13.81 -8.50
N ARG A 32 -19.53 13.52 -9.36
CA ARG A 32 -20.09 12.17 -9.58
C ARG A 32 -19.30 11.34 -10.60
N LYS A 33 -18.19 11.87 -11.10
CA LYS A 33 -17.33 11.18 -12.07
C LYS A 33 -16.44 10.18 -11.36
N ASP A 34 -16.21 9.05 -11.98
CA ASP A 34 -15.18 8.12 -11.56
C ASP A 34 -13.80 8.73 -11.81
N VAL A 35 -12.81 8.31 -11.04
CA VAL A 35 -11.46 8.87 -11.11
C VAL A 35 -10.44 7.75 -11.34
N ILE A 36 -9.57 7.94 -12.30
CA ILE A 36 -8.34 7.17 -12.45
C ILE A 36 -7.19 8.08 -12.06
N LEU A 37 -6.44 7.70 -11.05
CA LEU A 37 -5.28 8.44 -10.57
C LEU A 37 -4.01 7.65 -10.84
N LEU A 38 -3.20 8.16 -11.76
CA LEU A 38 -1.91 7.61 -12.11
C LEU A 38 -0.81 8.41 -11.43
N SER A 39 0.01 7.75 -10.63
CA SER A 39 1.12 8.41 -9.94
C SER A 39 2.09 7.37 -9.38
N PRO A 40 3.40 7.63 -9.36
CA PRO A 40 4.39 6.71 -8.83
C PRO A 40 4.17 6.33 -7.36
N THR A 41 4.80 5.26 -6.92
CA THR A 41 4.86 4.89 -5.49
C THR A 41 5.54 6.00 -4.69
N GLY A 42 5.08 6.24 -3.45
CA GLY A 42 5.66 7.28 -2.58
C GLY A 42 5.24 8.73 -2.89
N SER A 43 4.42 8.98 -3.91
CA SER A 43 3.95 10.33 -4.29
C SER A 43 2.89 10.93 -3.35
N GLY A 44 2.39 10.16 -2.37
CA GLY A 44 1.32 10.58 -1.47
C GLY A 44 -0.09 10.27 -1.98
N LYS A 45 -0.26 9.24 -2.81
CA LYS A 45 -1.57 8.75 -3.32
C LYS A 45 -2.59 8.51 -2.22
N THR A 46 -2.19 7.94 -1.09
CA THR A 46 -3.09 7.64 0.02
C THR A 46 -3.85 8.88 0.49
N LEU A 47 -3.19 10.01 0.62
CA LEU A 47 -3.85 11.25 0.99
C LEU A 47 -4.68 11.84 -0.15
N ALA A 48 -4.29 11.61 -1.40
CA ALA A 48 -5.03 12.10 -2.56
C ALA A 48 -6.45 11.53 -2.65
N TYR A 49 -6.72 10.35 -2.09
CA TYR A 49 -8.09 9.84 -2.00
C TYR A 49 -8.70 9.92 -0.59
N LEU A 50 -7.92 9.83 0.48
CA LEU A 50 -8.47 9.92 1.84
C LEU A 50 -9.02 11.32 2.16
N LEU A 51 -8.33 12.39 1.75
CA LEU A 51 -8.80 13.75 1.99
C LEU A 51 -10.14 14.04 1.28
N PRO A 52 -10.32 13.72 -0.01
CA PRO A 52 -11.61 13.82 -0.67
C PRO A 52 -12.75 13.05 0.02
N LEU A 53 -12.46 11.86 0.58
CA LEU A 53 -13.46 11.07 1.30
C LEU A 53 -14.05 11.82 2.49
N LEU A 54 -13.26 12.61 3.22
CA LEU A 54 -13.76 13.39 4.37
C LEU A 54 -14.88 14.37 3.98
N LEU A 55 -14.92 14.78 2.71
CA LEU A 55 -15.98 15.64 2.18
C LEU A 55 -17.26 14.87 1.81
N THR A 56 -17.17 13.56 1.59
CA THR A 56 -18.30 12.74 1.14
C THR A 56 -18.92 11.94 2.28
N LEU A 57 -18.14 11.54 3.27
CA LEU A 57 -18.61 10.79 4.43
C LEU A 57 -19.73 11.53 5.16
N LYS A 58 -20.77 10.79 5.52
CA LYS A 58 -21.92 11.28 6.27
C LYS A 58 -21.63 11.16 7.77
N PRO A 59 -21.77 12.23 8.54
CA PRO A 59 -21.65 12.15 9.99
C PRO A 59 -22.88 11.43 10.58
N ASN A 60 -22.69 10.79 11.72
CA ASN A 60 -23.76 10.07 12.44
C ASN A 60 -24.48 8.97 11.63
N ASP A 61 -23.75 8.34 10.70
CA ASP A 61 -24.19 7.20 9.93
C ASP A 61 -23.31 6.01 10.33
N ASP A 62 -23.90 5.04 11.01
CA ASP A 62 -23.22 3.84 11.53
C ASP A 62 -23.03 2.76 10.46
N SER A 63 -23.34 3.07 9.21
CA SER A 63 -23.16 2.15 8.08
C SER A 63 -21.78 2.25 7.44
N VAL A 64 -21.38 1.17 6.75
CA VAL A 64 -20.18 1.18 5.91
C VAL A 64 -20.48 1.97 4.64
N GLN A 65 -19.80 3.09 4.42
CA GLN A 65 -20.02 4.01 3.30
C GLN A 65 -18.98 3.86 2.19
N VAL A 66 -17.79 3.38 2.55
CA VAL A 66 -16.63 3.28 1.65
C VAL A 66 -15.98 1.91 1.77
N LEU A 67 -15.65 1.32 0.65
CA LEU A 67 -14.81 0.13 0.55
C LEU A 67 -13.51 0.49 -0.16
N ILE A 68 -12.37 0.13 0.46
CA ILE A 68 -11.03 0.29 -0.12
C ILE A 68 -10.44 -1.10 -0.33
N LEU A 69 -10.21 -1.48 -1.57
CA LEU A 69 -9.54 -2.72 -1.95
C LEU A 69 -8.06 -2.47 -2.15
N VAL A 70 -7.26 -3.38 -1.62
CA VAL A 70 -5.79 -3.33 -1.69
C VAL A 70 -5.21 -4.72 -1.94
N PRO A 71 -4.08 -4.86 -2.65
CA PRO A 71 -3.51 -6.16 -2.98
C PRO A 71 -2.83 -6.85 -1.78
N SER A 72 -2.51 -6.12 -0.72
CA SER A 72 -1.76 -6.66 0.41
C SER A 72 -2.30 -6.21 1.77
N ARG A 73 -2.03 -7.03 2.80
CA ARG A 73 -2.36 -6.75 4.20
C ARG A 73 -1.61 -5.54 4.73
N GLU A 74 -0.36 -5.44 4.33
CA GLU A 74 0.56 -4.38 4.75
C GLU A 74 0.03 -3.02 4.28
N LEU A 75 -0.44 -2.93 3.04
CA LEU A 75 -1.04 -1.70 2.51
C LEU A 75 -2.35 -1.38 3.23
N ALA A 76 -3.19 -2.38 3.55
CA ALA A 76 -4.41 -2.16 4.33
C ALA A 76 -4.09 -1.52 5.69
N LEU A 77 -3.12 -2.08 6.43
CA LEU A 77 -2.68 -1.56 7.73
C LEU A 77 -2.06 -0.16 7.63
N GLN A 78 -1.32 0.10 6.57
CA GLN A 78 -0.72 1.41 6.31
C GLN A 78 -1.80 2.48 6.09
N ILE A 79 -2.79 2.22 5.23
CA ILE A 79 -3.90 3.15 4.96
C ILE A 79 -4.70 3.40 6.25
N ASP A 80 -5.00 2.36 7.02
CA ASP A 80 -5.66 2.45 8.32
C ASP A 80 -4.90 3.34 9.30
N SER A 81 -3.58 3.15 9.39
CA SER A 81 -2.70 3.96 10.24
C SER A 81 -2.73 5.45 9.84
N VAL A 82 -2.65 5.73 8.53
CA VAL A 82 -2.75 7.10 8.01
C VAL A 82 -4.11 7.70 8.35
N PHE A 83 -5.21 6.97 8.12
CA PHE A 83 -6.56 7.47 8.41
C PHE A 83 -6.76 7.76 9.90
N LYS A 84 -6.30 6.88 10.77
CA LYS A 84 -6.33 7.10 12.24
C LYS A 84 -5.51 8.32 12.66
N ALA A 85 -4.32 8.51 12.06
CA ALA A 85 -3.48 9.66 12.32
C ALA A 85 -4.12 11.00 11.89
N MET A 86 -5.08 10.98 10.95
CA MET A 86 -5.85 12.16 10.58
C MET A 86 -6.72 12.68 11.72
N GLY A 87 -7.07 11.85 12.71
CA GLY A 87 -7.86 12.24 13.91
C GLY A 87 -9.29 12.63 13.57
N THR A 88 -9.91 11.92 12.62
CA THR A 88 -11.31 12.14 12.21
C THR A 88 -12.30 11.39 13.10
N PRO A 89 -13.59 11.77 13.14
CA PRO A 89 -14.58 11.06 13.93
C PRO A 89 -14.97 9.69 13.37
N TRP A 90 -14.68 9.42 12.10
CA TRP A 90 -15.02 8.15 11.45
C TRP A 90 -14.01 7.06 11.80
N LYS A 91 -14.50 5.83 11.85
CA LYS A 91 -13.70 4.66 12.15
C LYS A 91 -13.45 3.85 10.89
N THR A 92 -12.36 3.10 10.90
CA THR A 92 -11.97 2.13 9.86
C THR A 92 -11.96 0.72 10.44
N CYS A 93 -12.13 -0.28 9.58
CA CYS A 93 -11.87 -1.68 9.89
C CYS A 93 -11.02 -2.29 8.79
N CYS A 94 -9.90 -2.93 9.15
CA CYS A 94 -9.08 -3.71 8.22
C CYS A 94 -9.58 -5.15 8.15
N CYS A 95 -9.74 -5.66 6.91
CA CYS A 95 -10.17 -7.01 6.60
C CYS A 95 -9.16 -7.69 5.66
N TYR A 96 -8.33 -8.59 6.20
CA TYR A 96 -7.30 -9.30 5.43
C TYR A 96 -7.06 -10.71 5.96
N GLY A 97 -6.52 -11.60 5.15
CA GLY A 97 -6.29 -12.99 5.55
C GLY A 97 -5.16 -13.13 6.61
N GLY A 98 -5.11 -14.29 7.29
CA GLY A 98 -4.07 -14.65 8.26
C GLY A 98 -4.50 -14.61 9.72
N HIS A 99 -5.75 -14.24 10.00
CA HIS A 99 -6.37 -14.34 11.32
C HIS A 99 -7.87 -14.70 11.19
N PRO A 100 -8.54 -15.10 12.30
CA PRO A 100 -9.94 -15.52 12.24
C PRO A 100 -10.87 -14.39 11.79
N ILE A 101 -11.72 -14.65 10.80
CA ILE A 101 -12.73 -13.68 10.28
C ILE A 101 -13.72 -13.24 11.38
N ALA A 102 -13.90 -14.05 12.42
CA ALA A 102 -14.78 -13.73 13.54
C ALA A 102 -14.31 -12.49 14.34
N GLU A 103 -13.02 -12.20 14.37
CA GLU A 103 -12.46 -11.01 15.02
C GLU A 103 -12.81 -9.76 14.25
N GLU A 104 -12.66 -9.81 12.92
CA GLU A 104 -13.05 -8.71 12.03
C GLU A 104 -14.55 -8.46 12.10
N LYS A 105 -15.37 -9.53 12.09
CA LYS A 105 -16.83 -9.41 12.26
C LYS A 105 -17.19 -8.70 13.57
N LYS A 106 -16.56 -9.09 14.70
CA LYS A 106 -16.76 -8.39 15.98
C LYS A 106 -16.38 -6.91 15.90
N SER A 107 -15.29 -6.60 15.21
CA SER A 107 -14.85 -5.23 15.01
C SER A 107 -15.82 -4.42 14.15
N ILE A 108 -16.33 -5.00 13.05
CA ILE A 108 -17.33 -4.35 12.19
C ILE A 108 -18.61 -4.03 12.99
N VAL A 109 -19.15 -5.04 13.70
CA VAL A 109 -20.40 -4.88 14.45
C VAL A 109 -20.23 -3.96 15.67
N GLY A 110 -19.10 -4.03 16.38
CA GLY A 110 -18.89 -3.25 17.60
C GLY A 110 -18.41 -1.82 17.37
N ASN A 111 -17.69 -1.57 16.28
CA ASN A 111 -17.10 -0.27 16.01
C ASN A 111 -17.88 0.58 15.01
N HIS A 112 -18.79 -0.01 14.24
CA HIS A 112 -19.55 0.66 13.17
C HIS A 112 -18.62 1.49 12.26
N PRO A 113 -17.69 0.86 11.52
CA PRO A 113 -16.74 1.60 10.71
C PRO A 113 -17.42 2.21 9.48
N ALA A 114 -17.13 3.46 9.19
CA ALA A 114 -17.57 4.12 7.95
C ALA A 114 -16.77 3.62 6.73
N ILE A 115 -15.58 3.08 6.95
CA ILE A 115 -14.66 2.63 5.90
C ILE A 115 -14.17 1.20 6.23
N ILE A 116 -14.31 0.29 5.28
CA ILE A 116 -13.65 -1.01 5.31
C ILE A 116 -12.47 -0.97 4.33
N ILE A 117 -11.31 -1.43 4.78
CA ILE A 117 -10.07 -1.54 3.99
C ILE A 117 -9.69 -3.02 3.95
N GLY A 118 -9.57 -3.63 2.78
CA GLY A 118 -9.27 -5.06 2.77
C GLY A 118 -8.73 -5.61 1.47
N THR A 119 -8.23 -6.85 1.56
CA THR A 119 -7.82 -7.62 0.40
C THR A 119 -9.03 -8.27 -0.28
N PRO A 120 -9.05 -8.38 -1.61
CA PRO A 120 -10.24 -8.86 -2.35
C PRO A 120 -10.82 -10.16 -1.80
N GLY A 121 -10.04 -11.23 -1.69
CA GLY A 121 -10.56 -12.51 -1.19
C GLY A 121 -11.17 -12.45 0.21
N ARG A 122 -10.65 -11.61 1.13
CA ARG A 122 -11.23 -11.45 2.48
C ARG A 122 -12.53 -10.62 2.43
N ILE A 123 -12.62 -9.64 1.55
CA ILE A 123 -13.85 -8.86 1.36
C ILE A 123 -14.96 -9.74 0.77
N THR A 124 -14.66 -10.60 -0.22
CA THR A 124 -15.60 -11.59 -0.75
C THR A 124 -16.12 -12.51 0.38
N ASP A 125 -15.25 -12.98 1.28
CA ASP A 125 -15.63 -13.76 2.46
C ASP A 125 -16.60 -13.02 3.39
N HIS A 126 -16.41 -11.73 3.61
CA HIS A 126 -17.29 -10.91 4.44
C HIS A 126 -18.65 -10.66 3.76
N LEU A 127 -18.66 -10.38 2.46
CA LEU A 127 -19.87 -10.17 1.68
C LEU A 127 -20.71 -11.46 1.65
N SER A 128 -20.11 -12.61 1.36
CA SER A 128 -20.81 -13.90 1.32
C SER A 128 -21.44 -14.29 2.66
N LYS A 129 -20.87 -13.83 3.79
CA LYS A 129 -21.37 -14.07 5.14
C LYS A 129 -22.29 -12.96 5.67
N GLY A 130 -22.56 -11.92 4.88
CA GLY A 130 -23.40 -10.79 5.27
C GLY A 130 -22.91 -10.05 6.52
N ASN A 131 -21.60 -9.91 6.69
CA ASN A 131 -21.02 -9.27 7.88
C ASN A 131 -21.16 -7.75 7.89
N PHE A 132 -21.48 -7.13 6.76
CA PHE A 132 -21.87 -5.73 6.61
C PHE A 132 -22.84 -5.59 5.42
N ASN A 133 -23.59 -4.48 5.37
CA ASN A 133 -24.54 -4.24 4.31
C ASN A 133 -23.87 -3.62 3.07
N PRO A 134 -23.82 -4.30 1.91
CA PRO A 134 -23.21 -3.75 0.70
C PRO A 134 -24.01 -2.61 0.05
N GLU A 135 -25.34 -2.51 0.33
CA GLU A 135 -26.18 -1.45 -0.24
C GLU A 135 -25.81 -0.05 0.23
N THR A 136 -25.16 0.06 1.39
CA THR A 136 -24.76 1.34 1.99
C THR A 136 -23.45 1.89 1.43
N ILE A 137 -22.70 1.06 0.68
CA ILE A 137 -21.40 1.44 0.12
C ILE A 137 -21.63 2.31 -1.11
N GLU A 138 -21.28 3.59 -1.00
CA GLU A 138 -21.43 4.58 -2.06
C GLU A 138 -20.14 4.84 -2.84
N THR A 139 -18.98 4.54 -2.24
CA THR A 139 -17.67 4.76 -2.87
C THR A 139 -16.79 3.51 -2.78
N LEU A 140 -16.23 3.12 -3.91
CA LEU A 140 -15.22 2.07 -4.03
C LEU A 140 -13.89 2.70 -4.43
N ILE A 141 -12.84 2.35 -3.72
CA ILE A 141 -11.44 2.69 -4.06
C ILE A 141 -10.68 1.40 -4.29
N ILE A 142 -9.90 1.33 -5.34
CA ILE A 142 -8.96 0.24 -5.59
C ILE A 142 -7.57 0.85 -5.68
N ASP A 143 -6.79 0.67 -4.62
CA ASP A 143 -5.40 1.14 -4.58
C ASP A 143 -4.46 0.05 -5.09
N GLU A 144 -3.40 0.44 -5.77
CA GLU A 144 -2.51 -0.46 -6.51
C GLU A 144 -3.29 -1.43 -7.41
N PHE A 145 -4.17 -0.86 -8.26
CA PHE A 145 -5.04 -1.63 -9.15
C PHE A 145 -4.24 -2.55 -10.11
N ASP A 146 -3.15 -2.04 -10.69
CA ASP A 146 -2.20 -2.79 -11.50
C ASP A 146 -1.67 -4.04 -10.77
N LYS A 147 -1.30 -3.89 -9.51
CA LYS A 147 -0.81 -4.99 -8.67
C LYS A 147 -1.92 -5.98 -8.28
N SER A 148 -3.13 -5.49 -8.05
CA SER A 148 -4.28 -6.34 -7.80
C SER A 148 -4.57 -7.27 -8.97
N LEU A 149 -4.41 -6.78 -10.21
CA LEU A 149 -4.54 -7.60 -11.42
C LEU A 149 -3.38 -8.60 -11.56
N GLU A 150 -2.12 -8.17 -11.35
CA GLU A 150 -0.96 -9.06 -11.38
C GLU A 150 -1.06 -10.22 -10.37
N PHE A 151 -1.64 -9.98 -9.19
CA PHE A 151 -1.85 -11.02 -8.18
C PHE A 151 -3.03 -11.95 -8.48
N GLY A 152 -3.74 -11.70 -9.58
CA GLY A 152 -4.84 -12.54 -10.04
C GLY A 152 -6.16 -12.28 -9.31
N PHE A 153 -6.36 -11.12 -8.67
CA PHE A 153 -7.60 -10.76 -7.98
C PHE A 153 -8.71 -10.26 -8.92
N HIS A 154 -8.60 -10.53 -10.22
CA HIS A 154 -9.57 -10.09 -11.20
C HIS A 154 -11.00 -10.56 -10.87
N ASP A 155 -11.17 -11.85 -10.60
CA ASP A 155 -12.49 -12.47 -10.39
C ASP A 155 -13.11 -12.02 -9.06
N GLU A 156 -12.32 -11.95 -8.00
CA GLU A 156 -12.80 -11.45 -6.70
C GLU A 156 -13.22 -9.97 -6.77
N MET A 157 -12.45 -9.12 -7.47
CA MET A 157 -12.82 -7.72 -7.65
C MET A 157 -14.10 -7.58 -8.47
N ALA A 158 -14.26 -8.36 -9.53
CA ALA A 158 -15.47 -8.38 -10.34
C ALA A 158 -16.69 -8.83 -9.51
N GLU A 159 -16.55 -9.89 -8.73
CA GLU A 159 -17.60 -10.38 -7.82
C GLU A 159 -18.00 -9.32 -6.80
N ILE A 160 -17.02 -8.68 -6.14
CA ILE A 160 -17.28 -7.61 -5.16
C ILE A 160 -18.09 -6.48 -5.80
N ILE A 161 -17.66 -5.99 -6.96
CA ILE A 161 -18.32 -4.84 -7.62
C ILE A 161 -19.77 -5.16 -7.98
N THR A 162 -20.08 -6.38 -8.41
CA THR A 162 -21.48 -6.80 -8.71
C THR A 162 -22.37 -6.82 -7.48
N GLN A 163 -21.79 -6.99 -6.28
CA GLN A 163 -22.52 -7.01 -5.01
C GLN A 163 -22.70 -5.62 -4.38
N LEU A 164 -22.27 -4.52 -5.04
CA LEU A 164 -22.37 -3.15 -4.52
C LEU A 164 -23.41 -2.30 -5.27
N PRO A 165 -24.73 -2.53 -5.07
CA PRO A 165 -25.78 -1.85 -5.85
C PRO A 165 -25.87 -0.34 -5.53
N GLY A 166 -25.40 0.08 -4.34
CA GLY A 166 -25.38 1.48 -3.90
C GLY A 166 -24.25 2.33 -4.47
N LEU A 167 -23.36 1.75 -5.28
CA LEU A 167 -22.11 2.37 -5.70
C LEU A 167 -22.33 3.56 -6.64
N LYS A 168 -21.83 4.74 -6.22
CA LYS A 168 -21.99 6.01 -6.95
C LYS A 168 -20.68 6.53 -7.52
N LYS A 169 -19.53 6.14 -6.94
CA LYS A 169 -18.20 6.63 -7.33
C LYS A 169 -17.17 5.53 -7.20
N ARG A 170 -16.30 5.45 -8.20
CA ARG A 170 -15.11 4.57 -8.23
C ARG A 170 -13.86 5.39 -8.35
N ILE A 171 -12.82 5.01 -7.63
CA ILE A 171 -11.49 5.63 -7.70
C ILE A 171 -10.47 4.50 -7.87
N LEU A 172 -9.83 4.46 -9.02
CA LEU A 172 -8.74 3.52 -9.31
C LEU A 172 -7.40 4.24 -9.21
N LEU A 173 -6.48 3.66 -8.45
CA LEU A 173 -5.13 4.18 -8.33
C LEU A 173 -4.13 3.16 -8.87
N SER A 174 -3.19 3.63 -9.70
CA SER A 174 -2.15 2.80 -10.29
C SER A 174 -0.81 3.54 -10.33
N ALA A 175 0.27 2.80 -10.26
CA ALA A 175 1.62 3.29 -10.48
C ALA A 175 2.03 3.19 -11.95
N THR A 176 1.27 2.49 -12.77
CA THR A 176 1.47 2.32 -14.20
C THR A 176 0.21 2.70 -14.97
N ASP A 177 0.38 3.18 -16.21
CA ASP A 177 -0.74 3.38 -17.12
C ASP A 177 -1.10 2.03 -17.75
N ALA A 178 -2.20 1.43 -17.29
CA ALA A 178 -2.69 0.20 -17.90
C ALA A 178 -3.21 0.50 -19.30
N GLU A 179 -2.77 -0.28 -20.29
CA GLU A 179 -3.22 -0.14 -21.68
C GLU A 179 -4.74 -0.30 -21.81
N GLU A 180 -5.34 -1.18 -21.00
CA GLU A 180 -6.79 -1.39 -20.92
C GLU A 180 -7.25 -1.56 -19.47
N ILE A 181 -8.30 -0.82 -19.09
CA ILE A 181 -8.98 -1.03 -17.82
C ILE A 181 -10.10 -2.04 -18.06
N PRO A 182 -10.11 -3.17 -17.31
CA PRO A 182 -11.11 -4.21 -17.50
C PRO A 182 -12.55 -3.69 -17.33
N GLU A 183 -13.47 -4.18 -18.17
CA GLU A 183 -14.89 -3.77 -18.19
C GLU A 183 -15.60 -4.01 -16.86
N PHE A 184 -15.19 -5.03 -16.08
CA PHE A 184 -15.81 -5.34 -14.79
C PHE A 184 -15.75 -4.18 -13.80
N THR A 185 -14.77 -3.27 -13.94
CA THR A 185 -14.65 -2.09 -13.07
C THR A 185 -15.89 -1.20 -13.13
N GLY A 186 -16.64 -1.26 -14.22
CA GLY A 186 -17.88 -0.51 -14.43
C GLY A 186 -17.70 1.00 -14.38
N LEU A 187 -16.50 1.51 -14.73
CA LEU A 187 -16.20 2.93 -14.76
C LEU A 187 -17.13 3.69 -15.70
N ASN A 188 -17.64 4.83 -15.25
CA ASN A 188 -18.51 5.68 -16.05
C ASN A 188 -18.16 7.16 -15.89
N ARG A 189 -18.13 7.91 -16.99
CA ARG A 189 -17.81 9.35 -17.00
C ARG A 189 -16.51 9.66 -16.25
N THR A 190 -15.45 8.97 -16.61
CA THR A 190 -14.16 8.97 -15.90
C THR A 190 -13.36 10.25 -16.11
N VAL A 191 -12.69 10.71 -15.06
CA VAL A 191 -11.61 11.71 -15.10
C VAL A 191 -10.29 11.01 -14.87
N LYS A 192 -9.36 11.12 -15.81
CA LYS A 192 -7.99 10.63 -15.65
C LYS A 192 -7.12 11.77 -15.12
N LEU A 193 -6.50 11.55 -13.97
CA LEU A 193 -5.50 12.43 -13.35
C LEU A 193 -4.14 11.74 -13.50
N ASP A 194 -3.30 12.23 -14.39
CA ASP A 194 -2.02 11.61 -14.72
C ASP A 194 -0.86 12.46 -14.18
N PHE A 195 -0.12 11.88 -13.23
CA PHE A 195 1.04 12.47 -12.58
C PHE A 195 2.27 11.56 -12.68
N LEU A 196 2.31 10.65 -13.68
CA LEU A 196 3.46 9.74 -13.86
C LEU A 196 4.71 10.52 -14.33
N SER A 197 4.54 11.50 -15.20
CA SER A 197 5.64 12.30 -15.75
C SER A 197 6.24 13.29 -14.74
N ASP A 198 5.41 13.89 -13.88
CA ASP A 198 5.85 14.95 -12.95
C ASP A 198 6.82 14.44 -11.88
N ALA A 199 6.75 13.14 -11.55
CA ALA A 199 7.60 12.55 -10.54
C ALA A 199 8.97 12.09 -11.08
N SER A 200 9.11 11.90 -12.38
CA SER A 200 10.35 11.41 -13.00
C SER A 200 11.51 12.43 -12.91
N GLU A 201 11.20 13.71 -12.92
CA GLU A 201 12.19 14.79 -12.83
C GLU A 201 12.68 15.04 -11.39
N GLU A 202 11.80 14.94 -10.39
CA GLU A 202 12.17 15.16 -8.98
C GLU A 202 12.78 13.94 -8.31
N GLN A 203 12.33 12.72 -8.63
CA GLN A 203 12.84 11.48 -8.04
C GLN A 203 14.17 11.05 -8.68
N GLY A 204 14.35 11.21 -9.98
CA GLY A 204 15.60 10.88 -10.67
C GLY A 204 16.81 11.70 -10.19
N ALA A 205 16.58 12.93 -9.69
CA ALA A 205 17.64 13.78 -9.16
C ALA A 205 18.13 13.37 -7.75
N ARG A 206 17.41 12.48 -7.04
CA ARG A 206 17.73 12.06 -5.67
C ARG A 206 18.31 10.66 -5.57
N LEU A 207 18.13 9.81 -6.58
CA LEU A 207 18.61 8.43 -6.56
C LEU A 207 20.02 8.36 -7.14
N LYS A 208 21.00 7.93 -6.32
CA LYS A 208 22.36 7.65 -6.75
C LYS A 208 22.53 6.16 -7.00
N LEU A 209 22.67 5.76 -8.26
CA LEU A 209 22.95 4.38 -8.65
C LEU A 209 24.45 4.08 -8.55
N MET A 210 24.78 2.97 -7.89
CA MET A 210 26.15 2.50 -7.74
C MET A 210 26.22 1.00 -8.08
N LYS A 211 27.33 0.57 -8.65
CA LYS A 211 27.64 -0.82 -8.93
C LYS A 211 28.76 -1.30 -8.03
N VAL A 212 28.52 -2.39 -7.30
CA VAL A 212 29.52 -3.09 -6.50
C VAL A 212 29.91 -4.38 -7.21
N LEU A 213 31.19 -4.54 -7.49
CA LEU A 213 31.71 -5.75 -8.17
C LEU A 213 32.00 -6.83 -7.12
N SER A 214 31.51 -8.05 -7.37
CA SER A 214 31.85 -9.23 -6.56
C SER A 214 32.95 -10.05 -7.29
N PRO A 215 34.04 -10.41 -6.59
CA PRO A 215 35.09 -11.23 -7.18
C PRO A 215 34.67 -12.69 -7.39
N SER A 216 33.61 -13.15 -6.72
CA SER A 216 33.09 -14.52 -6.82
C SER A 216 31.63 -14.53 -7.27
N LYS A 217 31.18 -15.71 -7.78
CA LYS A 217 29.78 -15.94 -8.12
C LYS A 217 28.87 -15.89 -6.89
N ASP A 218 29.36 -16.35 -5.74
CA ASP A 218 28.66 -16.17 -4.46
C ASP A 218 28.99 -14.77 -3.91
N LYS A 219 27.98 -13.92 -3.92
CA LYS A 219 28.11 -12.50 -3.56
C LYS A 219 27.98 -12.23 -2.07
N ILE A 220 27.89 -13.27 -1.22
CA ILE A 220 27.57 -13.09 0.20
C ILE A 220 28.65 -12.29 0.97
N ASP A 221 29.93 -12.56 0.69
CA ASP A 221 31.02 -11.83 1.32
C ASP A 221 31.05 -10.37 0.89
N THR A 222 30.78 -10.11 -0.38
CA THR A 222 30.66 -8.75 -0.90
C THR A 222 29.49 -8.02 -0.28
N LEU A 223 28.34 -8.68 -0.14
CA LEU A 223 27.16 -8.11 0.54
C LEU A 223 27.46 -7.81 2.00
N TYR A 224 28.07 -8.76 2.72
CA TYR A 224 28.45 -8.58 4.11
C TYR A 224 29.37 -7.35 4.30
N ASN A 225 30.44 -7.24 3.50
CA ASN A 225 31.37 -6.13 3.56
C ASN A 225 30.69 -4.78 3.23
N LEU A 226 29.77 -4.79 2.23
CA LEU A 226 28.99 -3.61 1.88
C LEU A 226 28.13 -3.17 3.07
N LEU A 227 27.35 -4.09 3.66
CA LEU A 227 26.48 -3.79 4.81
C LEU A 227 27.28 -3.31 6.02
N CYS A 228 28.45 -3.89 6.29
CA CYS A 228 29.35 -3.39 7.33
C CYS A 228 29.83 -1.95 7.04
N THR A 229 30.08 -1.62 5.78
CA THR A 229 30.48 -0.26 5.37
C THR A 229 29.36 0.75 5.51
N LEU A 230 28.11 0.33 5.23
CA LEU A 230 26.92 1.16 5.39
C LEU A 230 26.52 1.39 6.86
N GLY A 231 27.02 0.52 7.77
CA GLY A 231 26.88 0.66 9.22
C GLY A 231 25.43 0.61 9.69
N SER A 232 25.00 1.60 10.46
CA SER A 232 23.63 1.71 11.01
C SER A 232 22.64 2.37 10.06
N SER A 233 23.01 2.62 8.82
CA SER A 233 22.06 3.16 7.83
C SER A 233 21.04 2.08 7.42
N SER A 234 19.75 2.43 7.43
CA SER A 234 18.68 1.51 7.07
C SER A 234 18.85 1.02 5.62
N SER A 235 18.88 -0.28 5.44
CA SER A 235 19.18 -0.92 4.15
C SER A 235 18.16 -2.02 3.83
N ILE A 236 17.60 -2.00 2.63
CA ILE A 236 16.78 -3.10 2.11
C ILE A 236 17.59 -3.89 1.09
N VAL A 237 17.68 -5.21 1.28
CA VAL A 237 18.37 -6.13 0.37
C VAL A 237 17.35 -6.95 -0.41
N PHE A 238 17.24 -6.74 -1.71
CA PHE A 238 16.30 -7.43 -2.56
C PHE A 238 16.84 -8.73 -3.16
N CYS A 239 16.08 -9.80 -2.94
CA CYS A 239 16.24 -11.11 -3.56
C CYS A 239 15.02 -11.45 -4.41
N ASN A 240 15.19 -12.17 -5.53
CA ASN A 240 14.08 -12.51 -6.43
C ASN A 240 13.19 -13.66 -5.91
N HIS A 241 13.71 -14.50 -4.99
CA HIS A 241 13.02 -15.68 -4.48
C HIS A 241 13.09 -15.75 -2.95
N ARG A 242 12.03 -16.28 -2.31
CA ARG A 242 11.95 -16.45 -0.85
C ARG A 242 13.09 -17.30 -0.29
N ASP A 243 13.45 -18.40 -0.98
CA ASP A 243 14.52 -19.30 -0.54
C ASP A 243 15.89 -18.59 -0.54
N ALA A 244 16.08 -17.62 -1.45
CA ALA A 244 17.27 -16.78 -1.46
C ALA A 244 17.27 -15.78 -0.30
N VAL A 245 16.10 -15.25 0.11
CA VAL A 245 15.98 -14.41 1.32
C VAL A 245 16.39 -15.20 2.55
N ASP A 246 15.85 -16.43 2.73
CA ASP A 246 16.17 -17.29 3.87
C ASP A 246 17.66 -17.65 3.90
N ARG A 247 18.23 -18.02 2.74
CA ARG A 247 19.66 -18.33 2.61
C ARG A 247 20.55 -17.13 2.97
N VAL A 248 20.28 -15.97 2.40
CA VAL A 248 21.07 -14.75 2.67
C VAL A 248 20.96 -14.36 4.13
N HIS A 249 19.75 -14.41 4.71
CA HIS A 249 19.53 -14.15 6.13
C HIS A 249 20.38 -15.07 7.02
N GLN A 250 20.35 -16.39 6.77
CA GLN A 250 21.13 -17.36 7.54
C GLN A 250 22.63 -17.09 7.42
N LEU A 251 23.14 -16.87 6.21
CA LEU A 251 24.58 -16.62 5.99
C LEU A 251 25.07 -15.31 6.62
N LEU A 252 24.22 -14.27 6.69
CA LEU A 252 24.54 -13.04 7.40
C LEU A 252 24.51 -13.26 8.93
N ALA A 253 23.55 -14.05 9.43
CA ALA A 253 23.47 -14.42 10.85
C ALA A 253 24.71 -15.23 11.30
N ASP A 254 25.21 -16.16 10.48
CA ASP A 254 26.44 -16.93 10.72
C ASP A 254 27.66 -16.01 10.84
N LYS A 255 27.64 -14.87 10.12
CA LYS A 255 28.65 -13.79 10.20
C LYS A 255 28.36 -12.79 11.31
N LYS A 256 27.37 -13.04 12.19
CA LYS A 256 26.94 -12.19 13.31
C LYS A 256 26.45 -10.79 12.89
N LEU A 257 25.91 -10.66 11.68
CA LEU A 257 25.25 -9.45 11.22
C LEU A 257 23.73 -9.60 11.47
N SER A 258 23.17 -8.66 12.25
CA SER A 258 21.73 -8.63 12.51
C SER A 258 20.97 -8.17 11.28
N ALA A 259 20.06 -9.01 10.80
CA ALA A 259 19.16 -8.71 9.71
C ALA A 259 17.80 -9.36 9.98
N GLU A 260 16.73 -8.78 9.47
CA GLU A 260 15.40 -9.38 9.46
C GLU A 260 15.05 -9.84 8.03
N ARG A 261 14.31 -10.92 7.93
CA ARG A 261 13.80 -11.43 6.64
C ARG A 261 12.33 -11.05 6.46
N PHE A 262 11.92 -10.83 5.20
CA PHE A 262 10.55 -10.45 4.90
C PHE A 262 10.12 -10.96 3.51
N HIS A 263 9.22 -11.96 3.50
CA HIS A 263 8.68 -12.55 2.27
C HIS A 263 7.32 -13.23 2.50
N GLY A 264 6.58 -13.51 1.43
CA GLY A 264 5.23 -14.05 1.49
C GLY A 264 5.09 -15.49 2.06
N GLY A 265 6.20 -16.21 2.24
CA GLY A 265 6.21 -17.55 2.87
C GLY A 265 6.29 -17.53 4.40
N MET A 266 6.43 -16.34 5.01
CA MET A 266 6.46 -16.20 6.48
C MET A 266 5.05 -16.11 7.05
N GLU A 267 4.90 -16.58 8.29
CA GLU A 267 3.69 -16.35 9.07
C GLU A 267 3.48 -14.85 9.34
N GLN A 268 2.23 -14.44 9.42
CA GLN A 268 1.88 -13.01 9.53
C GLN A 268 2.50 -12.34 10.77
N PRO A 269 2.48 -12.96 11.98
CA PRO A 269 3.12 -12.33 13.15
C PRO A 269 4.63 -12.11 13.00
N ASP A 270 5.31 -12.99 12.27
CA ASP A 270 6.75 -12.86 12.01
C ASP A 270 7.04 -11.72 11.03
N ARG A 271 6.17 -11.55 10.00
CA ARG A 271 6.27 -10.43 9.06
C ARG A 271 6.07 -9.08 9.76
N GLU A 272 5.06 -8.97 10.59
CA GLU A 272 4.77 -7.75 11.38
C GLU A 272 5.92 -7.42 12.33
N ARG A 273 6.47 -8.45 13.00
CA ARG A 273 7.64 -8.29 13.89
C ARG A 273 8.88 -7.81 13.15
N ALA A 274 9.17 -8.38 11.97
CA ALA A 274 10.32 -7.98 11.16
C ALA A 274 10.22 -6.51 10.72
N LEU A 275 9.05 -6.10 10.23
CA LEU A 275 8.79 -4.70 9.84
C LEU A 275 8.85 -3.76 11.04
N TYR A 276 8.30 -4.15 12.18
CA TYR A 276 8.34 -3.33 13.39
C TYR A 276 9.78 -3.08 13.83
N LYS A 277 10.63 -4.13 13.86
CA LYS A 277 12.04 -3.99 14.22
C LYS A 277 12.81 -3.11 13.23
N PHE A 278 12.51 -3.22 11.93
CA PHE A 278 13.15 -2.39 10.92
C PHE A 278 12.73 -0.93 11.03
N ARG A 279 11.43 -0.66 11.21
CA ARG A 279 10.88 0.70 11.34
C ARG A 279 11.34 1.43 12.60
N ASN A 280 11.45 0.74 13.73
CA ASN A 280 11.91 1.35 14.98
C ASN A 280 13.44 1.41 15.14
N GLY A 281 14.20 0.97 14.13
CA GLY A 281 15.67 0.99 14.15
C GLY A 281 16.32 -0.08 15.03
N SER A 282 15.56 -1.06 15.55
CA SER A 282 16.15 -2.21 16.28
C SER A 282 16.92 -3.15 15.35
N CYS A 283 16.61 -3.11 14.05
CA CYS A 283 17.35 -3.79 13.00
C CYS A 283 17.51 -2.84 11.81
N HIS A 284 18.72 -2.75 11.25
CA HIS A 284 19.01 -1.84 10.14
C HIS A 284 19.05 -2.51 8.77
N VAL A 285 18.90 -3.83 8.70
CA VAL A 285 18.95 -4.59 7.44
C VAL A 285 17.69 -5.43 7.30
N LEU A 286 16.91 -5.16 6.25
CA LEU A 286 15.75 -5.97 5.86
C LEU A 286 16.07 -6.72 4.56
N ILE A 287 16.03 -8.05 4.57
CA ILE A 287 16.23 -8.88 3.39
C ILE A 287 14.87 -9.29 2.88
N SER A 288 14.53 -8.95 1.64
CA SER A 288 13.17 -9.12 1.16
C SER A 288 13.07 -9.56 -0.30
N THR A 289 11.91 -10.06 -0.65
CA THR A 289 11.45 -10.14 -2.04
C THR A 289 10.72 -8.85 -2.42
N ASP A 290 10.22 -8.77 -3.66
CA ASP A 290 9.45 -7.62 -4.16
C ASP A 290 8.22 -7.26 -3.30
N LEU A 291 7.79 -8.14 -2.41
CA LEU A 291 6.72 -7.87 -1.46
C LEU A 291 6.98 -6.61 -0.62
N ALA A 292 8.24 -6.32 -0.26
CA ALA A 292 8.59 -5.12 0.51
C ALA A 292 8.54 -3.83 -0.33
N ALA A 293 8.74 -3.95 -1.65
CA ALA A 293 8.62 -2.80 -2.55
C ALA A 293 7.16 -2.46 -2.84
N ARG A 294 6.27 -3.45 -2.67
CA ARG A 294 4.86 -3.31 -3.01
C ARG A 294 4.03 -2.94 -1.78
N GLY A 295 3.53 -1.71 -1.75
CA GLY A 295 2.61 -1.25 -0.71
C GLY A 295 3.20 -1.01 0.67
N LEU A 296 4.53 -1.02 0.82
CA LEU A 296 5.18 -0.67 2.06
C LEU A 296 5.81 0.71 1.95
N ASP A 297 5.22 1.66 2.66
CA ASP A 297 5.90 2.91 2.98
C ASP A 297 6.83 2.65 4.18
N ILE A 298 8.11 2.51 3.89
CA ILE A 298 9.16 2.40 4.90
C ILE A 298 9.92 3.74 4.88
N PRO A 299 9.64 4.64 5.83
CA PRO A 299 10.28 5.93 5.87
C PRO A 299 11.79 5.78 6.11
N GLU A 300 12.55 6.70 5.54
CA GLU A 300 13.99 6.87 5.81
C GLU A 300 14.87 5.66 5.44
N VAL A 301 14.55 4.94 4.35
CA VAL A 301 15.47 3.92 3.81
C VAL A 301 16.67 4.62 3.19
N GLY A 302 17.86 4.39 3.77
CA GLY A 302 19.10 4.99 3.30
C GLY A 302 19.66 4.32 2.06
N HIS A 303 19.51 3.00 1.96
CA HIS A 303 20.10 2.22 0.88
C HIS A 303 19.20 1.08 0.41
N ILE A 304 19.17 0.89 -0.91
CA ILE A 304 18.55 -0.25 -1.57
C ILE A 304 19.64 -1.07 -2.26
N VAL A 305 19.71 -2.35 -1.93
CA VAL A 305 20.73 -3.27 -2.47
C VAL A 305 20.06 -4.35 -3.29
N HIS A 306 20.28 -4.35 -4.59
CA HIS A 306 19.82 -5.42 -5.47
C HIS A 306 20.81 -6.60 -5.42
N TYR A 307 20.64 -7.51 -4.47
CA TYR A 307 21.43 -8.75 -4.42
C TYR A 307 21.16 -9.63 -5.65
N HIS A 308 19.89 -9.70 -6.07
CA HIS A 308 19.47 -10.12 -7.39
C HIS A 308 18.88 -8.92 -8.13
N LEU A 309 19.33 -8.71 -9.36
CA LEU A 309 18.73 -7.70 -10.22
C LEU A 309 17.24 -8.00 -10.45
N PRO A 310 16.39 -6.98 -10.53
CA PRO A 310 14.99 -7.15 -10.86
C PRO A 310 14.85 -7.77 -12.26
N VAL A 311 13.74 -8.49 -12.47
CA VAL A 311 13.51 -9.24 -13.72
C VAL A 311 13.09 -8.34 -14.87
N ASN A 312 12.58 -7.15 -14.60
CA ASN A 312 12.14 -6.16 -15.57
C ASN A 312 12.26 -4.73 -15.00
N GLU A 313 12.05 -3.73 -15.86
CA GLU A 313 12.12 -2.31 -15.49
C GLU A 313 11.05 -1.91 -14.47
N GLU A 314 9.88 -2.49 -14.55
CA GLU A 314 8.79 -2.26 -13.61
C GLU A 314 9.17 -2.69 -12.19
N ALA A 315 9.72 -3.90 -12.04
CA ALA A 315 10.24 -4.38 -10.76
C ALA A 315 11.39 -3.49 -10.25
N PHE A 316 12.21 -2.92 -11.14
CA PHE A 316 13.24 -1.96 -10.75
C PHE A 316 12.63 -0.69 -10.18
N THR A 317 11.65 -0.12 -10.86
CA THR A 317 10.95 1.10 -10.41
C THR A 317 10.23 0.90 -9.06
N HIS A 318 9.64 -0.28 -8.83
CA HIS A 318 8.98 -0.59 -7.56
C HIS A 318 9.94 -0.83 -6.39
N ARG A 319 11.20 -1.19 -6.65
CA ARG A 319 12.21 -1.39 -5.59
C ARG A 319 12.89 -0.08 -5.18
N ASN A 320 12.87 0.93 -6.04
CA ASN A 320 13.55 2.22 -5.85
C ASN A 320 12.56 3.37 -5.70
#